data_e9821625e933c469796022d0b5fd53d3
#
_entry.id   e9821625e933c469796022d0b5fd53d3
#
_cell.length_a   1.000
_cell.length_b   1.000
_cell.length_c   1.000
_cell.angle_alpha   90.00
_cell.angle_beta   90.00
_cell.angle_gamma   90.00
#
_symmetry.space_group_name_H-M   'P 1'
#
loop_
_entity.id
_entity.type
_entity.pdbx_description
1 polymer ?
#
loop_
_entity_poly.entity_id
_entity_poly.type
_entity_poly.pdbx_seq_one_letter_code
_entity_poly.pdbx_strand_id
1 'polypeptide(L)'
;MGRQLPNGGKLLLFLSSYTPLYLIFVARLWDFSSPVFGMQVPSYDIAGFSVSVLALVALGLALVSTGYLLFIIWVRRTNQGQLQTFVDHENKSHLFSEYLLVYIFPLVVMEFDNFDDVFSFMLFFALVAIIAIRSNRLYTNPMLVLLGYSIYQVKTEHEKYLLLTDEQLEGDSVSMNTARISNGVYIITN
;
A
#
# COMPACT_ATOMS: atom_id res chain seq x y z
N MET A 1 11.08 16.54 -16.01
CA MET A 1 9.98 15.65 -16.43
C MET A 1 10.04 14.37 -15.59
N GLY A 2 9.23 14.24 -14.53
CA GLY A 2 9.20 13.03 -13.70
C GLY A 2 8.59 11.88 -14.49
N ARG A 3 9.37 10.84 -14.72
CA ARG A 3 8.95 9.62 -15.42
C ARG A 3 7.80 8.99 -14.63
N GLN A 4 6.63 8.84 -15.25
CA GLN A 4 5.50 8.14 -14.63
C GLN A 4 5.93 6.70 -14.31
N LEU A 5 5.46 6.17 -13.18
CA LEU A 5 5.71 4.78 -12.83
C LEU A 5 5.10 3.85 -13.89
N PRO A 6 5.83 2.81 -14.30
CA PRO A 6 5.30 1.79 -15.19
C PRO A 6 4.13 1.07 -14.52
N ASN A 7 3.23 0.47 -15.31
CA ASN A 7 2.04 -0.20 -14.79
C ASN A 7 2.37 -1.30 -13.76
N GLY A 8 3.48 -2.03 -13.95
CA GLY A 8 3.97 -3.00 -12.97
C GLY A 8 4.34 -2.35 -11.63
N GLY A 9 4.98 -1.17 -11.66
CA GLY A 9 5.27 -0.43 -10.44
C GLY A 9 4.03 0.08 -9.72
N LYS A 10 3.01 0.50 -10.47
CA LYS A 10 1.71 0.86 -9.90
C LYS A 10 1.01 -0.33 -9.26
N LEU A 11 1.09 -1.52 -9.88
CA LEU A 11 0.55 -2.76 -9.33
C LEU A 11 1.25 -3.13 -8.02
N LEU A 12 2.58 -3.05 -7.95
CA LEU A 12 3.33 -3.35 -6.72
C LEU A 12 3.00 -2.36 -5.59
N LEU A 13 2.80 -1.06 -5.90
CA LEU A 13 2.32 -0.09 -4.92
C LEU A 13 0.90 -0.40 -4.44
N PHE A 14 0.02 -0.84 -5.34
CA PHE A 14 -1.30 -1.31 -4.97
C PHE A 14 -1.20 -2.53 -4.05
N LEU A 15 -0.41 -3.53 -4.42
CA LEU A 15 -0.21 -4.74 -3.60
C LEU A 15 0.39 -4.41 -2.23
N SER A 16 1.27 -3.41 -2.12
CA SER A 16 1.83 -3.01 -0.83
C SER A 16 0.78 -2.45 0.15
N SER A 17 -0.31 -1.89 -0.35
CA SER A 17 -1.41 -1.44 0.50
C SER A 17 -2.14 -2.59 1.21
N TYR A 18 -2.01 -3.81 0.69
CA TYR A 18 -2.59 -5.03 1.27
C TYR A 18 -1.61 -5.81 2.17
N THR A 19 -0.44 -5.26 2.47
CA THR A 19 0.52 -5.93 3.36
C THR A 19 -0.07 -6.32 4.72
N PRO A 20 -0.87 -5.49 5.41
CA PRO A 20 -1.52 -5.89 6.65
C PRO A 20 -2.42 -7.13 6.46
N LEU A 21 -3.11 -7.20 5.33
CA LEU A 21 -3.94 -8.34 4.94
C LEU A 21 -3.10 -9.62 4.76
N TYR A 22 -1.98 -9.51 4.05
CA TYR A 22 -1.10 -10.67 3.86
C TYR A 22 -0.54 -11.18 5.18
N LEU A 23 -0.22 -10.30 6.13
CA LEU A 23 0.22 -10.69 7.46
C LEU A 23 -0.88 -11.43 8.25
N ILE A 24 -2.12 -10.99 8.12
CA ILE A 24 -3.27 -11.71 8.69
C ILE A 24 -3.41 -13.09 8.04
N PHE A 25 -3.26 -13.18 6.71
CA PHE A 25 -3.28 -14.47 6.02
C PHE A 25 -2.12 -15.38 6.44
N VAL A 26 -0.93 -14.86 6.61
CA VAL A 26 0.20 -15.63 7.15
C VAL A 26 -0.16 -16.25 8.50
N ALA A 27 -0.71 -15.45 9.42
CA ALA A 27 -1.10 -15.93 10.75
C ALA A 27 -2.24 -16.97 10.67
N ARG A 28 -3.24 -16.75 9.81
CA ARG A 28 -4.41 -17.64 9.67
C ARG A 28 -4.10 -18.93 8.94
N LEU A 29 -3.19 -18.89 7.95
CA LEU A 29 -2.85 -20.00 7.07
C LEU A 29 -1.56 -20.72 7.49
N TRP A 30 -0.96 -20.35 8.61
CA TRP A 30 0.34 -20.89 9.04
C TRP A 30 0.33 -22.43 9.10
N ASP A 31 -0.62 -22.98 9.80
CA ASP A 31 -0.80 -24.42 10.02
C ASP A 31 -2.00 -24.97 9.26
N PHE A 32 -2.25 -24.43 8.06
CA PHE A 32 -3.42 -24.76 7.29
C PHE A 32 -3.23 -26.07 6.54
N SER A 33 -3.98 -27.10 6.94
CA SER A 33 -3.96 -28.45 6.36
C SER A 33 -5.23 -28.82 5.58
N SER A 34 -6.25 -27.95 5.61
CA SER A 34 -7.53 -28.22 4.91
C SER A 34 -7.34 -28.16 3.39
N PRO A 35 -8.05 -29.00 2.62
CA PRO A 35 -7.99 -28.96 1.16
C PRO A 35 -8.59 -27.66 0.63
N VAL A 36 -7.87 -26.98 -0.28
CA VAL A 36 -8.36 -25.83 -1.03
C VAL A 36 -8.68 -26.31 -2.45
N PHE A 37 -9.88 -26.04 -2.94
CA PHE A 37 -10.36 -26.57 -4.24
C PHE A 37 -10.30 -28.09 -4.37
N GLY A 38 -10.48 -28.84 -3.28
CA GLY A 38 -10.36 -30.30 -3.28
C GLY A 38 -8.91 -30.81 -3.42
N MET A 39 -7.92 -29.92 -3.49
CA MET A 39 -6.50 -30.27 -3.50
C MET A 39 -5.90 -30.04 -2.10
N GLN A 40 -5.13 -31.01 -1.62
CA GLN A 40 -4.37 -30.79 -0.37
C GLN A 40 -3.32 -29.70 -0.59
N VAL A 41 -3.30 -28.72 0.30
CA VAL A 41 -2.28 -27.67 0.29
C VAL A 41 -0.96 -28.26 0.80
N PRO A 42 0.11 -28.21 0.00
CA PRO A 42 1.41 -28.68 0.46
C PRO A 42 1.87 -27.86 1.68
N SER A 43 2.44 -28.54 2.66
CA SER A 43 3.11 -27.92 3.81
C SER A 43 4.57 -28.33 3.82
N TYR A 44 5.42 -27.43 4.32
CA TYR A 44 6.85 -27.68 4.49
C TYR A 44 7.21 -27.58 5.97
N ASP A 45 8.04 -28.49 6.45
CA ASP A 45 8.61 -28.40 7.78
C ASP A 45 9.82 -27.47 7.75
N ILE A 46 9.65 -26.29 8.36
CA ILE A 46 10.71 -25.28 8.50
C ILE A 46 11.04 -25.14 9.98
N ALA A 47 12.24 -25.53 10.38
CA ALA A 47 12.72 -25.45 11.75
C ALA A 47 11.81 -26.14 12.80
N GLY A 48 11.12 -27.22 12.42
CA GLY A 48 10.19 -27.94 13.30
C GLY A 48 8.76 -27.39 13.34
N PHE A 49 8.45 -26.43 12.45
CA PHE A 49 7.11 -25.91 12.27
C PHE A 49 6.58 -26.30 10.88
N SER A 50 5.36 -26.83 10.84
CA SER A 50 4.66 -27.10 9.58
C SER A 50 4.07 -25.78 9.06
N VAL A 51 4.53 -25.35 7.88
CA VAL A 51 4.11 -24.07 7.26
C VAL A 51 3.46 -24.36 5.92
N SER A 52 2.25 -23.88 5.71
CA SER A 52 1.55 -24.05 4.44
C SER A 52 2.17 -23.21 3.32
N VAL A 53 2.13 -23.71 2.10
CA VAL A 53 2.57 -22.97 0.90
C VAL A 53 1.79 -21.65 0.75
N LEU A 54 0.52 -21.61 1.12
CA LEU A 54 -0.29 -20.39 1.05
C LEU A 54 0.23 -19.30 1.99
N ALA A 55 0.66 -19.68 3.21
CA ALA A 55 1.29 -18.74 4.14
C ALA A 55 2.61 -18.21 3.59
N LEU A 56 3.42 -19.06 2.96
CA LEU A 56 4.68 -18.65 2.33
C LEU A 56 4.45 -17.71 1.14
N VAL A 57 3.43 -17.95 0.33
CA VAL A 57 3.04 -17.06 -0.78
C VAL A 57 2.58 -15.71 -0.24
N ALA A 58 1.73 -15.69 0.78
CA ALA A 58 1.27 -14.45 1.42
C ALA A 58 2.45 -13.66 2.02
N LEU A 59 3.38 -14.34 2.69
CA LEU A 59 4.59 -13.72 3.22
C LEU A 59 5.48 -13.15 2.11
N GLY A 60 5.67 -13.90 1.03
CA GLY A 60 6.42 -13.45 -0.15
C GLY A 60 5.81 -12.18 -0.76
N LEU A 61 4.48 -12.15 -0.93
CA LEU A 61 3.77 -10.96 -1.43
C LEU A 61 3.94 -9.77 -0.47
N ALA A 62 3.83 -9.99 0.85
CA ALA A 62 4.04 -8.95 1.84
C ALA A 62 5.45 -8.34 1.72
N LEU A 63 6.48 -9.19 1.70
CA LEU A 63 7.88 -8.75 1.65
C LEU A 63 8.23 -8.03 0.35
N VAL A 64 7.84 -8.59 -0.80
CA VAL A 64 8.16 -8.02 -2.12
C VAL A 64 7.46 -6.68 -2.32
N SER A 65 6.16 -6.60 -2.00
CA SER A 65 5.39 -5.38 -2.21
C SER A 65 5.79 -4.26 -1.25
N THR A 66 6.04 -4.58 0.02
CA THR A 66 6.53 -3.60 1.01
C THR A 66 7.96 -3.17 0.70
N GLY A 67 8.84 -4.11 0.33
CA GLY A 67 10.21 -3.82 -0.07
C GLY A 67 10.24 -2.86 -1.27
N TYR A 68 9.35 -3.05 -2.25
CA TYR A 68 9.21 -2.13 -3.39
C TYR A 68 8.73 -0.73 -2.97
N LEU A 69 7.76 -0.65 -2.05
CA LEU A 69 7.29 0.63 -1.49
C LEU A 69 8.45 1.38 -0.82
N LEU A 70 9.19 0.71 0.09
CA LEU A 70 10.33 1.29 0.78
C LEU A 70 11.43 1.71 -0.19
N PHE A 71 11.71 0.91 -1.22
CA PHE A 71 12.67 1.24 -2.26
C PHE A 71 12.30 2.52 -3.01
N ILE A 72 11.02 2.68 -3.39
CA ILE A 72 10.56 3.91 -4.06
C ILE A 72 10.71 5.11 -3.13
N ILE A 73 10.30 5.00 -1.88
CA ILE A 73 10.44 6.08 -0.89
C ILE A 73 11.91 6.48 -0.76
N TRP A 74 12.78 5.49 -0.55
CA TRP A 74 14.21 5.73 -0.39
C TRP A 74 14.83 6.42 -1.61
N VAL A 75 14.59 5.91 -2.83
CA VAL A 75 15.09 6.50 -4.07
C VAL A 75 14.58 7.94 -4.26
N ARG A 76 13.34 8.21 -3.90
CA ARG A 76 12.76 9.56 -4.08
C ARG A 76 13.24 10.54 -3.03
N ARG A 77 13.45 10.12 -1.79
CA ARG A 77 14.02 10.97 -0.74
C ARG A 77 15.49 11.35 -1.01
N THR A 78 16.24 10.47 -1.65
CA THR A 78 17.67 10.70 -1.98
C THR A 78 17.86 11.58 -3.20
N ASN A 79 16.83 11.78 -4.03
CA ASN A 79 16.92 12.67 -5.18
C ASN A 79 16.91 14.14 -4.75
N GLN A 80 17.66 14.99 -5.47
CA GLN A 80 17.65 16.42 -5.25
C GLN A 80 16.23 16.98 -5.39
N GLY A 81 15.68 17.46 -4.28
CA GLY A 81 14.39 18.11 -4.23
C GLY A 81 14.42 19.51 -4.83
N GLN A 82 13.25 20.02 -5.17
CA GLN A 82 13.08 21.43 -5.50
C GLN A 82 12.39 22.11 -4.31
N LEU A 83 12.89 23.29 -3.95
CA LEU A 83 12.25 24.11 -2.90
C LEU A 83 10.88 24.55 -3.40
N GLN A 84 9.85 24.16 -2.68
CA GLN A 84 8.47 24.58 -2.95
C GLN A 84 7.89 25.23 -1.70
N THR A 85 7.13 26.31 -1.91
CA THR A 85 6.40 27.00 -0.87
C THR A 85 4.92 26.66 -0.97
N PHE A 86 4.37 26.17 0.12
CA PHE A 86 2.95 25.82 0.26
C PHE A 86 2.28 26.90 1.13
N VAL A 87 1.14 27.39 0.67
CA VAL A 87 0.40 28.50 1.29
C VAL A 87 -0.65 27.98 2.27
N ASP A 88 -1.05 26.73 2.13
CA ASP A 88 -2.09 26.10 2.94
C ASP A 88 -1.86 24.59 2.97
N HIS A 89 -2.16 23.96 4.09
CA HIS A 89 -2.06 22.51 4.24
C HIS A 89 -3.20 21.96 5.09
N GLU A 90 -3.72 20.82 4.66
CA GLU A 90 -4.79 20.10 5.36
C GLU A 90 -4.37 18.65 5.57
N ASN A 91 -4.40 18.19 6.81
CA ASN A 91 -4.10 16.79 7.12
C ASN A 91 -5.22 15.87 6.61
N LYS A 92 -4.89 14.97 5.69
CA LYS A 92 -5.80 13.99 5.10
C LYS A 92 -5.53 12.56 5.58
N SER A 93 -4.80 12.39 6.67
CA SER A 93 -4.44 11.06 7.18
C SER A 93 -5.66 10.23 7.62
N HIS A 94 -6.83 10.85 7.89
CA HIS A 94 -8.08 10.13 8.16
C HIS A 94 -8.53 9.24 6.99
N LEU A 95 -8.17 9.59 5.75
CA LEU A 95 -8.48 8.75 4.58
C LEU A 95 -7.93 7.33 4.70
N PHE A 96 -6.83 7.13 5.44
CA PHE A 96 -6.27 5.81 5.65
C PHE A 96 -7.20 4.88 6.42
N SER A 97 -7.90 5.40 7.43
CA SER A 97 -8.85 4.62 8.23
C SER A 97 -10.03 4.15 7.38
N GLU A 98 -10.50 4.98 6.46
CA GLU A 98 -11.57 4.63 5.53
C GLU A 98 -11.14 3.52 4.59
N TYR A 99 -9.91 3.59 4.07
CA TYR A 99 -9.36 2.54 3.22
C TYR A 99 -9.14 1.23 3.98
N LEU A 100 -8.69 1.29 5.23
CA LEU A 100 -8.48 0.09 6.04
C LEU A 100 -9.78 -0.71 6.20
N LEU A 101 -10.91 -0.04 6.41
CA LEU A 101 -12.23 -0.68 6.50
C LEU A 101 -12.60 -1.44 5.22
N VAL A 102 -12.35 -0.86 4.04
CA VAL A 102 -12.61 -1.50 2.75
C VAL A 102 -11.79 -2.78 2.57
N TYR A 103 -10.57 -2.82 3.14
CA TYR A 103 -9.70 -3.99 3.03
C TYR A 103 -10.04 -5.09 4.04
N ILE A 104 -10.46 -4.72 5.25
CA ILE A 104 -10.80 -5.67 6.31
C ILE A 104 -12.16 -6.33 6.04
N PHE A 105 -13.12 -5.60 5.46
CA PHE A 105 -14.47 -6.09 5.25
C PHE A 105 -14.55 -7.43 4.51
N PRO A 106 -13.86 -7.66 3.37
CA PRO A 106 -13.89 -8.96 2.70
C PRO A 106 -13.34 -10.09 3.56
N LEU A 107 -12.37 -9.80 4.44
CA LEU A 107 -11.77 -10.80 5.32
C LEU A 107 -12.68 -11.29 6.43
N VAL A 108 -13.52 -10.39 6.95
CA VAL A 108 -14.44 -10.69 8.04
C VAL A 108 -15.67 -11.44 7.53
N VAL A 109 -16.08 -11.14 6.29
CA VAL A 109 -17.34 -11.63 5.71
C VAL A 109 -17.17 -12.91 4.91
N MET A 110 -15.96 -13.16 4.33
CA MET A 110 -15.74 -14.31 3.46
C MET A 110 -15.19 -15.51 4.21
N GLU A 111 -15.90 -16.62 4.11
CA GLU A 111 -15.40 -17.94 4.40
C GLU A 111 -14.75 -18.48 3.13
N PHE A 112 -13.44 -18.75 3.17
CA PHE A 112 -12.68 -19.22 1.99
C PHE A 112 -12.77 -20.74 1.78
N ASP A 113 -13.89 -21.35 2.17
CA ASP A 113 -14.07 -22.80 2.15
C ASP A 113 -14.56 -23.30 0.77
N ASN A 114 -15.16 -22.40 -0.03
CA ASN A 114 -15.75 -22.74 -1.32
C ASN A 114 -15.01 -22.02 -2.49
N PHE A 115 -15.01 -22.67 -3.65
CA PHE A 115 -14.46 -22.09 -4.88
C PHE A 115 -15.12 -20.76 -5.24
N ASP A 116 -16.44 -20.68 -5.13
CA ASP A 116 -17.20 -19.49 -5.54
C ASP A 116 -16.85 -18.27 -4.69
N ASP A 117 -16.55 -18.43 -3.41
CA ASP A 117 -16.13 -17.37 -2.51
C ASP A 117 -14.73 -16.84 -2.86
N VAL A 118 -13.79 -17.76 -3.10
CA VAL A 118 -12.44 -17.38 -3.54
C VAL A 118 -12.46 -16.71 -4.91
N PHE A 119 -13.25 -17.23 -5.86
CA PHE A 119 -13.40 -16.62 -7.18
C PHE A 119 -14.01 -15.22 -7.08
N SER A 120 -15.07 -15.06 -6.28
CA SER A 120 -15.73 -13.77 -6.04
C SER A 120 -14.76 -12.77 -5.41
N PHE A 121 -13.96 -13.21 -4.43
CA PHE A 121 -12.92 -12.39 -3.83
C PHE A 121 -11.85 -11.96 -4.85
N MET A 122 -11.35 -12.87 -5.66
CA MET A 122 -10.36 -12.57 -6.69
C MET A 122 -10.90 -11.58 -7.72
N LEU A 123 -12.17 -11.74 -8.13
CA LEU A 123 -12.83 -10.81 -9.05
C LEU A 123 -12.97 -9.42 -8.43
N PHE A 124 -13.46 -9.35 -7.20
CA PHE A 124 -13.55 -8.09 -6.45
C PHE A 124 -12.19 -7.41 -6.31
N PHE A 125 -11.16 -8.17 -5.91
CA PHE A 125 -9.81 -7.67 -5.76
C PHE A 125 -9.23 -7.14 -7.08
N ALA A 126 -9.47 -7.85 -8.19
CA ALA A 126 -9.05 -7.42 -9.52
C ALA A 126 -9.75 -6.11 -9.94
N LEU A 127 -11.05 -5.96 -9.67
CA LEU A 127 -11.78 -4.72 -9.94
C LEU A 127 -11.23 -3.55 -9.13
N VAL A 128 -10.99 -3.74 -7.84
CA VAL A 128 -10.39 -2.72 -6.97
C VAL A 128 -8.99 -2.33 -7.45
N ALA A 129 -8.17 -3.33 -7.86
CA ALA A 129 -6.85 -3.08 -8.43
C ALA A 129 -6.91 -2.22 -9.70
N ILE A 130 -7.82 -2.54 -10.62
CA ILE A 130 -8.00 -1.77 -11.86
C ILE A 130 -8.41 -0.31 -11.54
N ILE A 131 -9.35 -0.14 -10.62
CA ILE A 131 -9.81 1.20 -10.20
C ILE A 131 -8.66 1.98 -9.54
N ALA A 132 -7.92 1.37 -8.62
CA ALA A 132 -6.80 2.00 -7.93
C ALA A 132 -5.68 2.42 -8.90
N ILE A 133 -5.31 1.55 -9.85
CA ILE A 133 -4.29 1.85 -10.86
C ILE A 133 -4.74 3.00 -11.78
N ARG A 134 -6.02 3.01 -12.17
CA ARG A 134 -6.57 4.05 -13.05
C ARG A 134 -6.79 5.39 -12.34
N SER A 135 -7.19 5.37 -11.08
CA SER A 135 -7.50 6.59 -10.31
C SER A 135 -6.26 7.35 -9.82
N ASN A 136 -5.05 6.83 -10.04
CA ASN A 136 -3.79 7.36 -9.50
C ASN A 136 -3.80 7.59 -7.97
N ARG A 137 -4.70 6.93 -7.22
CA ARG A 137 -4.82 7.03 -5.76
C ARG A 137 -3.92 6.04 -5.01
N LEU A 138 -2.87 5.55 -5.64
CA LEU A 138 -1.93 4.56 -5.10
C LEU A 138 -1.15 5.06 -3.86
N TYR A 139 -1.20 6.37 -3.60
CA TYR A 139 -0.48 7.00 -2.48
C TYR A 139 -1.31 7.12 -1.20
N THR A 140 -2.60 6.78 -1.25
CA THR A 140 -3.41 6.58 -0.04
C THR A 140 -3.22 5.16 0.49
N ASN A 141 -1.97 4.76 0.62
CA ASN A 141 -1.57 3.41 1.02
C ASN A 141 -1.50 3.33 2.55
N PRO A 142 -2.31 2.50 3.23
CA PRO A 142 -2.31 2.38 4.69
C PRO A 142 -0.94 1.94 5.25
N MET A 143 -0.11 1.25 4.45
CA MET A 143 1.26 0.95 4.88
C MET A 143 2.11 2.19 5.13
N LEU A 144 1.84 3.32 4.45
CA LEU A 144 2.56 4.57 4.70
C LEU A 144 2.34 5.07 6.13
N VAL A 145 1.10 4.95 6.65
CA VAL A 145 0.80 5.32 8.05
C VAL A 145 1.52 4.40 9.03
N LEU A 146 1.52 3.10 8.76
CA LEU A 146 2.24 2.13 9.60
C LEU A 146 3.76 2.39 9.60
N LEU A 147 4.27 2.98 8.51
CA LEU A 147 5.67 3.42 8.39
C LEU A 147 5.90 4.83 8.96
N GLY A 148 4.91 5.47 9.58
CA GLY A 148 5.02 6.78 10.20
C GLY A 148 4.82 7.97 9.25
N TYR A 149 4.38 7.73 8.00
CA TYR A 149 4.11 8.82 7.06
C TYR A 149 2.69 9.36 7.21
N SER A 150 2.57 10.68 7.10
CA SER A 150 1.31 11.41 7.01
C SER A 150 1.08 11.93 5.60
N ILE A 151 -0.19 12.09 5.21
CA ILE A 151 -0.56 12.74 3.96
C ILE A 151 -1.18 14.09 4.27
N TYR A 152 -0.59 15.12 3.68
CA TYR A 152 -1.16 16.46 3.67
C TYR A 152 -1.63 16.82 2.26
N GLN A 153 -2.79 17.42 2.17
CA GLN A 153 -3.19 18.14 0.98
C GLN A 153 -2.63 19.55 1.09
N VAL A 154 -1.66 19.87 0.23
CA VAL A 154 -1.00 21.17 0.21
C VAL A 154 -1.44 21.97 -1.01
N LYS A 155 -1.50 23.28 -0.85
CA LYS A 155 -1.90 24.20 -1.90
C LYS A 155 -0.72 25.12 -2.24
N THR A 156 -0.37 25.20 -3.50
CA THR A 156 0.44 26.27 -4.06
C THR A 156 -0.46 27.38 -4.60
N GLU A 157 0.09 28.44 -5.10
CA GLU A 157 -0.72 29.56 -5.69
C GLU A 157 -1.67 29.09 -6.80
N HIS A 158 -1.37 27.98 -7.49
CA HIS A 158 -2.08 27.58 -8.69
C HIS A 158 -2.71 26.19 -8.63
N GLU A 159 -2.17 25.26 -7.83
CA GLU A 159 -2.59 23.85 -7.84
C GLU A 159 -2.59 23.26 -6.43
N LYS A 160 -3.36 22.17 -6.29
CA LYS A 160 -3.37 21.35 -5.07
C LYS A 160 -2.59 20.07 -5.32
N TYR A 161 -1.75 19.69 -4.35
CA TYR A 161 -0.93 18.49 -4.39
C TYR A 161 -1.09 17.68 -3.11
N LEU A 162 -0.70 16.42 -3.17
CA LEU A 162 -0.54 15.57 -1.99
C LEU A 162 0.94 15.55 -1.59
N LEU A 163 1.22 15.82 -0.34
CA LEU A 163 2.56 15.78 0.23
C LEU A 163 2.64 14.62 1.23
N LEU A 164 3.60 13.74 1.00
CA LEU A 164 3.97 12.66 1.91
C LEU A 164 5.11 13.15 2.80
N THR A 165 4.91 13.07 4.10
CA THR A 165 5.91 13.47 5.10
C THR A 165 5.84 12.62 6.34
N ASP A 166 6.96 12.41 7.00
CA ASP A 166 7.09 11.85 8.35
C ASP A 166 7.17 12.97 9.42
N GLU A 167 7.13 14.24 9.00
CA GLU A 167 7.12 15.41 9.88
C GLU A 167 5.70 15.99 10.00
N GLN A 168 5.40 16.60 11.15
CA GLN A 168 4.18 17.37 11.32
C GLN A 168 4.38 18.75 10.74
N LEU A 169 3.48 19.18 9.86
CA LEU A 169 3.50 20.52 9.30
C LEU A 169 2.83 21.48 10.28
N GLU A 170 3.55 22.53 10.65
CA GLU A 170 3.05 23.59 11.54
C GLU A 170 3.18 24.95 10.84
N GLY A 171 2.19 25.81 11.02
CA GLY A 171 2.14 27.17 10.45
C GLY A 171 1.41 27.27 9.12
N ASP A 172 1.02 28.50 8.74
CA ASP A 172 0.18 28.77 7.56
C ASP A 172 0.93 28.68 6.22
N SER A 173 2.26 28.79 6.24
CA SER A 173 3.10 28.67 5.05
C SER A 173 4.39 27.92 5.37
N VAL A 174 4.67 26.90 4.58
CA VAL A 174 5.85 26.04 4.78
C VAL A 174 6.63 25.92 3.47
N SER A 175 7.95 26.16 3.54
CA SER A 175 8.86 25.99 2.41
C SER A 175 9.74 24.78 2.65
N MET A 176 9.67 23.77 1.78
CA MET A 176 10.39 22.52 1.93
C MET A 176 10.95 22.03 0.60
N ASN A 177 12.07 21.30 0.68
CA ASN A 177 12.59 20.59 -0.46
C ASN A 177 11.72 19.37 -0.74
N THR A 178 11.17 19.29 -1.94
CA THR A 178 10.26 18.22 -2.31
C THR A 178 10.67 17.55 -3.62
N ALA A 179 10.55 16.24 -3.68
CA ALA A 179 10.70 15.47 -4.91
C ALA A 179 9.34 14.94 -5.36
N ARG A 180 9.11 15.01 -6.67
CA ARG A 180 7.89 14.49 -7.27
C ARG A 180 7.93 12.97 -7.37
N ILE A 181 6.95 12.28 -6.78
CA ILE A 181 6.78 10.83 -6.92
C ILE A 181 5.92 10.50 -8.14
N SER A 182 4.80 11.22 -8.30
CA SER A 182 3.86 11.05 -9.40
C SER A 182 3.12 12.36 -9.68
N ASN A 183 2.18 12.34 -10.65
CA ASN A 183 1.34 13.51 -10.91
C ASN A 183 0.56 13.89 -9.65
N GLY A 184 0.82 15.09 -9.15
CA GLY A 184 0.13 15.63 -7.97
C GLY A 184 0.57 15.05 -6.62
N VAL A 185 1.67 14.28 -6.55
CA VAL A 185 2.19 13.70 -5.31
C VAL A 185 3.68 14.00 -5.15
N TYR A 186 4.03 14.56 -4.00
CA TYR A 186 5.38 14.94 -3.62
C TYR A 186 5.78 14.27 -2.31
N ILE A 187 7.07 14.15 -2.07
CA ILE A 187 7.67 13.70 -0.82
C ILE A 187 8.72 14.70 -0.39
N ILE A 188 8.85 14.93 0.91
CA ILE A 188 9.93 15.75 1.45
C ILE A 188 11.26 15.03 1.26
N THR A 189 12.26 15.78 0.79
CA THR A 189 13.64 15.32 0.64
C THR A 189 14.51 15.98 1.70
N ASN A 190 15.44 15.22 2.20
CA ASN A 190 16.44 15.73 3.14
C ASN A 190 17.43 16.62 2.42
#